data_3a1abf567e91c995296f283e9cf5cabf
#
_entry.id   3a1abf567e91c995296f283e9cf5cabf
#
_cell.length_a   1.000
_cell.length_b   1.000
_cell.length_c   1.000
_cell.angle_alpha   90.00
_cell.angle_beta   90.00
_cell.angle_gamma   90.00
#
_symmetry.space_group_name_H-M   'P 1'
#
loop_
_entity.id
_entity.type
_entity.pdbx_description
1 polymer ?
#
loop_
_entity_poly.entity_id
_entity_poly.type
_entity_poly.pdbx_seq_one_letter_code
_entity_poly.pdbx_strand_id
1 'polypeptide(L)'
;MPLFFSPSKPGAVCSARWARALLLALVTLTAQWAWVGASHAQARDGAREGVDVGGNSAFGKLVSASEIEQASQQQYQALLRQAAARNALVPAQDPQVKRLRAIAQRIIPFAAPWNERTRQWKWEVNLIESPQRNAFCMPGGKIVFYTGILTSLKLTDDEVAMVMGHEMAHALREHARERMGKTAATGLGANLLGQLLGLGDIGQTVTNYGAQLLTLQFSRSDESEADLVGMELAARAGFDPRAGVTLWQKMAAASKGAPPQWLSTHPSGSSRIADIEANLPKVMPLYERARRKP
;
A
#
# COMPACT_ATOMS: atom_id res chain seq x y z
N MET A 1 -11.15 87.91 -32.76
CA MET A 1 -9.75 88.04 -32.27
C MET A 1 -9.53 86.92 -31.28
N PRO A 2 -8.80 85.85 -31.59
CA PRO A 2 -8.48 84.79 -30.68
C PRO A 2 -7.08 84.99 -30.13
N LEU A 3 -6.93 84.81 -28.82
CA LEU A 3 -5.66 84.84 -28.12
C LEU A 3 -5.09 83.43 -28.09
N PHE A 4 -3.90 83.24 -28.65
CA PHE A 4 -3.07 82.05 -28.56
C PHE A 4 -2.46 81.92 -27.17
N PHE A 5 -2.67 80.79 -26.51
CA PHE A 5 -1.85 80.37 -25.39
C PHE A 5 -0.97 79.18 -25.81
N SER A 6 0.33 79.37 -25.70
CA SER A 6 1.34 78.38 -25.93
C SER A 6 1.60 77.54 -24.66
N PRO A 7 1.66 76.20 -24.69
CA PRO A 7 2.01 75.46 -23.49
C PRO A 7 3.53 75.26 -23.41
N SER A 8 4.09 75.63 -22.27
CA SER A 8 5.47 75.36 -21.85
C SER A 8 5.70 73.89 -21.55
N LYS A 9 6.79 73.31 -22.03
CA LYS A 9 7.26 71.96 -21.76
C LYS A 9 7.79 71.87 -20.33
N PRO A 10 7.42 70.83 -19.55
CA PRO A 10 8.12 70.52 -18.31
C PRO A 10 9.35 69.63 -18.55
N GLY A 11 10.42 69.95 -17.89
CA GLY A 11 11.76 69.38 -18.02
C GLY A 11 11.90 67.92 -17.57
N ALA A 12 12.64 67.23 -18.39
CA ALA A 12 13.02 65.81 -18.18
C ALA A 12 14.29 65.71 -17.33
N VAL A 13 14.17 65.67 -16.00
CA VAL A 13 15.30 65.39 -15.08
C VAL A 13 14.96 64.49 -13.86
N CYS A 14 13.93 63.65 -13.90
CA CYS A 14 13.58 62.82 -12.71
C CYS A 14 13.49 61.30 -12.98
N SER A 15 13.93 60.79 -14.14
CA SER A 15 13.73 59.39 -14.49
C SER A 15 14.93 58.44 -14.21
N ALA A 16 16.13 59.02 -13.96
CA ALA A 16 17.35 58.17 -13.89
C ALA A 16 17.63 57.59 -12.47
N ARG A 17 17.07 58.17 -11.41
CA ARG A 17 17.31 57.72 -10.04
C ARG A 17 16.40 56.56 -9.63
N TRP A 18 15.19 56.51 -10.15
CA TRP A 18 14.21 55.42 -9.85
C TRP A 18 14.52 54.11 -10.62
N ALA A 19 15.09 54.19 -11.80
CA ALA A 19 15.49 53.04 -12.58
C ALA A 19 16.63 52.24 -11.93
N ARG A 20 17.55 52.91 -11.24
CA ARG A 20 18.67 52.26 -10.52
C ARG A 20 18.20 51.61 -9.21
N ALA A 21 17.20 52.15 -8.52
CA ALA A 21 16.65 51.57 -7.30
C ALA A 21 15.83 50.30 -7.61
N LEU A 22 15.11 50.23 -8.73
CA LEU A 22 14.35 49.06 -9.14
C LEU A 22 15.24 47.92 -9.64
N LEU A 23 16.37 48.21 -10.29
CA LEU A 23 17.35 47.19 -10.73
C LEU A 23 18.07 46.55 -9.54
N LEU A 24 18.40 47.30 -8.48
CA LEU A 24 19.03 46.77 -7.28
C LEU A 24 18.04 45.92 -6.46
N ALA A 25 16.76 46.28 -6.44
CA ALA A 25 15.72 45.49 -5.74
C ALA A 25 15.44 44.16 -6.46
N LEU A 26 15.49 44.11 -7.80
CA LEU A 26 15.29 42.89 -8.57
C LEU A 26 16.46 41.90 -8.43
N VAL A 27 17.70 42.39 -8.33
CA VAL A 27 18.88 41.52 -8.14
C VAL A 27 18.91 40.92 -6.74
N THR A 28 18.44 41.63 -5.72
CA THR A 28 18.36 41.10 -4.35
C THR A 28 17.24 40.07 -4.17
N LEU A 29 16.11 40.20 -4.89
CA LEU A 29 15.03 39.22 -4.85
C LEU A 29 15.40 37.89 -5.53
N THR A 30 16.14 37.94 -6.63
CA THR A 30 16.59 36.72 -7.32
C THR A 30 17.64 35.94 -6.52
N ALA A 31 18.49 36.62 -5.76
CA ALA A 31 19.47 35.96 -4.88
C ALA A 31 18.79 35.26 -3.68
N GLN A 32 17.70 35.78 -3.16
CA GLN A 32 16.94 35.14 -2.06
C GLN A 32 16.19 33.87 -2.53
N TRP A 33 15.71 33.85 -3.77
CA TRP A 33 15.07 32.64 -4.31
C TRP A 33 16.05 31.50 -4.60
N ALA A 34 17.30 31.82 -4.95
CA ALA A 34 18.33 30.80 -5.14
C ALA A 34 18.74 30.11 -3.81
N TRP A 35 18.69 30.82 -2.68
CA TRP A 35 18.99 30.26 -1.36
C TRP A 35 17.85 29.41 -0.77
N VAL A 36 16.59 29.76 -1.05
CA VAL A 36 15.43 28.95 -0.62
C VAL A 36 15.37 27.63 -1.40
N GLY A 37 15.76 27.62 -2.68
CA GLY A 37 15.87 26.39 -3.48
C GLY A 37 16.95 25.42 -3.01
N ALA A 38 18.09 25.93 -2.52
CA ALA A 38 19.19 25.10 -2.02
C ALA A 38 18.87 24.45 -0.66
N SER A 39 18.07 25.12 0.19
CA SER A 39 17.67 24.58 1.50
C SER A 39 16.66 23.43 1.40
N HIS A 40 15.91 23.34 0.31
CA HIS A 40 14.95 22.23 0.09
C HIS A 40 15.60 21.01 -0.56
N ALA A 41 16.77 21.15 -1.18
CA ALA A 41 17.52 20.03 -1.74
C ALA A 41 18.31 19.24 -0.66
N GLN A 42 18.65 19.87 0.46
CA GLN A 42 19.43 19.24 1.53
C GLN A 42 18.59 18.53 2.60
N ALA A 43 17.25 18.66 2.57
CA ALA A 43 16.35 17.96 3.50
C ALA A 43 15.94 16.55 3.02
N ARG A 44 16.52 16.03 1.92
CA ARG A 44 16.25 14.69 1.38
C ARG A 44 17.26 13.62 1.73
N ASP A 45 18.23 13.92 2.58
CA ASP A 45 19.31 12.97 2.95
C ASP A 45 18.94 12.02 4.11
N GLY A 46 17.64 11.88 4.38
CA GLY A 46 17.08 10.82 5.20
C GLY A 46 16.18 9.89 4.37
N ALA A 47 16.57 9.56 3.12
CA ALA A 47 15.83 8.61 2.31
C ALA A 47 15.70 7.30 3.10
N ARG A 48 14.46 6.93 3.44
CA ARG A 48 14.17 5.65 4.07
C ARG A 48 14.83 4.55 3.25
N GLU A 49 15.68 3.77 3.90
CA GLU A 49 16.32 2.64 3.26
C GLU A 49 15.27 1.58 2.87
N GLY A 50 15.34 1.09 1.65
CA GLY A 50 14.41 0.13 1.09
C GLY A 50 13.70 0.67 -0.16
N VAL A 51 12.46 0.22 -0.39
CA VAL A 51 11.68 0.65 -1.54
C VAL A 51 10.94 1.96 -1.27
N ASP A 52 10.77 2.76 -2.32
CA ASP A 52 9.93 3.95 -2.29
C ASP A 52 8.71 3.72 -3.20
N VAL A 53 7.53 3.82 -2.61
CA VAL A 53 6.24 3.63 -3.29
C VAL A 53 5.31 4.85 -3.13
N GLY A 54 5.85 5.95 -2.60
CA GLY A 54 5.07 7.15 -2.35
C GLY A 54 4.11 7.07 -1.15
N GLY A 55 3.24 8.07 -1.04
CA GLY A 55 2.24 8.17 0.03
C GLY A 55 0.96 7.38 -0.28
N ASN A 56 0.15 7.12 0.76
CA ASN A 56 -1.17 6.52 0.58
C ASN A 56 -2.11 7.44 -0.21
N SER A 57 -3.01 6.86 -0.97
CA SER A 57 -4.00 7.58 -1.75
C SER A 57 -4.95 8.44 -0.89
N ALA A 58 -5.24 9.64 -1.38
CA ALA A 58 -6.20 10.53 -0.71
C ALA A 58 -7.64 9.95 -0.69
N PHE A 59 -7.99 9.08 -1.63
CA PHE A 59 -9.30 8.42 -1.67
C PHE A 59 -9.58 7.56 -0.44
N GLY A 60 -8.54 6.96 0.16
CA GLY A 60 -8.69 6.22 1.42
C GLY A 60 -9.26 7.06 2.56
N LYS A 61 -9.06 8.40 2.54
CA LYS A 61 -9.60 9.30 3.57
C LYS A 61 -11.12 9.43 3.54
N LEU A 62 -11.76 9.07 2.43
CA LEU A 62 -13.23 9.08 2.29
C LEU A 62 -13.92 7.94 3.06
N VAL A 63 -13.16 6.97 3.53
CA VAL A 63 -13.67 5.79 4.24
C VAL A 63 -12.98 5.68 5.59
N SER A 64 -13.71 5.45 6.67
CA SER A 64 -13.15 5.33 8.02
C SER A 64 -12.28 4.07 8.16
N ALA A 65 -11.04 4.23 8.63
CA ALA A 65 -10.13 3.10 8.88
C ALA A 65 -10.67 2.18 9.99
N SER A 66 -11.24 2.76 11.06
CA SER A 66 -11.80 2.00 12.17
C SER A 66 -13.03 1.17 11.76
N GLU A 67 -13.90 1.71 10.90
CA GLU A 67 -15.06 0.99 10.39
C GLU A 67 -14.65 -0.19 9.50
N ILE A 68 -13.65 0.00 8.64
CA ILE A 68 -13.11 -1.07 7.81
C ILE A 68 -12.44 -2.16 8.67
N GLU A 69 -11.68 -1.79 9.69
CA GLU A 69 -11.07 -2.76 10.62
C GLU A 69 -12.14 -3.53 11.39
N GLN A 70 -13.22 -2.87 11.82
CA GLN A 70 -14.35 -3.52 12.47
C GLN A 70 -15.08 -4.49 11.53
N ALA A 71 -15.38 -4.07 10.32
CA ALA A 71 -15.97 -4.90 9.28
C ALA A 71 -15.10 -6.12 8.96
N SER A 72 -13.79 -5.90 8.84
CA SER A 72 -12.80 -6.96 8.65
C SER A 72 -12.83 -7.98 9.78
N GLN A 73 -12.87 -7.53 11.03
CA GLN A 73 -12.95 -8.41 12.20
C GLN A 73 -14.21 -9.27 12.17
N GLN A 74 -15.36 -8.67 11.85
CA GLN A 74 -16.63 -9.40 11.80
C GLN A 74 -16.63 -10.44 10.68
N GLN A 75 -16.20 -10.05 9.48
CA GLN A 75 -16.10 -10.92 8.31
C GLN A 75 -15.12 -12.08 8.55
N TYR A 76 -13.98 -11.78 9.13
CA TYR A 76 -12.99 -12.79 9.51
C TYR A 76 -13.55 -13.80 10.48
N GLN A 77 -14.24 -13.37 11.54
CA GLN A 77 -14.86 -14.26 12.50
C GLN A 77 -15.97 -15.11 11.86
N ALA A 78 -16.76 -14.52 10.94
CA ALA A 78 -17.79 -15.26 10.19
C ALA A 78 -17.15 -16.36 9.34
N LEU A 79 -16.06 -16.02 8.63
CA LEU A 79 -15.31 -16.97 7.80
C LEU A 79 -14.74 -18.13 8.65
N LEU A 80 -14.13 -17.84 9.80
CA LEU A 80 -13.58 -18.88 10.67
C LEU A 80 -14.68 -19.80 11.23
N ARG A 81 -15.83 -19.23 11.65
CA ARG A 81 -16.99 -20.04 12.09
C ARG A 81 -17.49 -20.94 10.97
N GLN A 82 -17.59 -20.42 9.74
CA GLN A 82 -18.02 -21.20 8.58
C GLN A 82 -17.02 -22.33 8.26
N ALA A 83 -15.72 -22.05 8.32
CA ALA A 83 -14.69 -23.05 8.12
C ALA A 83 -14.73 -24.13 9.21
N ALA A 84 -14.90 -23.74 10.48
CA ALA A 84 -15.03 -24.67 11.60
C ALA A 84 -16.27 -25.57 11.48
N ALA A 85 -17.42 -25.02 11.09
CA ALA A 85 -18.65 -25.78 10.87
C ALA A 85 -18.55 -26.83 9.76
N ARG A 86 -17.58 -26.65 8.84
CA ARG A 86 -17.27 -27.59 7.76
C ARG A 86 -16.06 -28.49 8.06
N ASN A 87 -15.53 -28.45 9.28
CA ASN A 87 -14.29 -29.11 9.68
C ASN A 87 -13.08 -28.74 8.80
N ALA A 88 -13.10 -27.54 8.21
CA ALA A 88 -12.05 -27.05 7.33
C ALA A 88 -11.09 -26.06 8.02
N LEU A 89 -11.36 -25.63 9.24
CA LEU A 89 -10.44 -24.80 10.01
C LEU A 89 -9.32 -25.69 10.56
N VAL A 90 -8.11 -25.49 10.06
CA VAL A 90 -6.95 -26.28 10.48
C VAL A 90 -6.59 -25.96 11.93
N PRO A 91 -6.39 -26.96 12.81
CA PRO A 91 -6.09 -26.75 14.22
C PRO A 91 -4.84 -25.92 14.46
N ALA A 92 -4.84 -25.11 15.52
CA ALA A 92 -3.72 -24.23 15.87
C ALA A 92 -2.39 -24.97 16.12
N GLN A 93 -2.45 -26.27 16.45
CA GLN A 93 -1.29 -27.11 16.72
C GLN A 93 -0.68 -27.72 15.46
N ASP A 94 -1.38 -27.62 14.33
CA ASP A 94 -0.90 -28.13 13.04
C ASP A 94 0.47 -27.52 12.66
N PRO A 95 1.41 -28.31 12.13
CA PRO A 95 2.72 -27.82 11.74
C PRO A 95 2.69 -26.67 10.73
N GLN A 96 1.74 -26.67 9.78
CA GLN A 96 1.62 -25.60 8.79
C GLN A 96 1.09 -24.30 9.43
N VAL A 97 0.14 -24.38 10.38
CA VAL A 97 -0.32 -23.21 11.12
C VAL A 97 0.81 -22.62 11.96
N LYS A 98 1.59 -23.45 12.64
CA LYS A 98 2.76 -23.02 13.41
C LYS A 98 3.80 -22.35 12.48
N ARG A 99 4.07 -22.96 11.33
CA ARG A 99 4.95 -22.43 10.29
C ARG A 99 4.50 -21.02 9.83
N LEU A 100 3.23 -20.85 9.47
CA LEU A 100 2.69 -19.57 9.04
C LEU A 100 2.79 -18.51 10.15
N ARG A 101 2.47 -18.87 11.40
CA ARG A 101 2.57 -17.96 12.54
C ARG A 101 4.01 -17.56 12.83
N ALA A 102 4.97 -18.47 12.71
CA ALA A 102 6.40 -18.17 12.87
C ALA A 102 6.88 -17.17 11.81
N ILE A 103 6.46 -17.33 10.54
CA ILE A 103 6.76 -16.40 9.46
C ILE A 103 6.15 -15.03 9.76
N ALA A 104 4.86 -14.98 10.15
CA ALA A 104 4.17 -13.73 10.49
C ALA A 104 4.85 -13.00 11.64
N GLN A 105 5.24 -13.70 12.72
CA GLN A 105 5.93 -13.12 13.86
C GLN A 105 7.24 -12.43 13.49
N ARG A 106 7.93 -12.91 12.47
CA ARG A 106 9.14 -12.28 11.96
C ARG A 106 8.85 -11.04 11.10
N ILE A 107 7.74 -11.01 10.36
CA ILE A 107 7.39 -9.92 9.44
C ILE A 107 6.70 -8.76 10.15
N ILE A 108 5.78 -9.03 11.09
CA ILE A 108 4.94 -8.05 11.79
C ILE A 108 5.72 -6.87 12.40
N PRO A 109 6.91 -7.05 13.03
CA PRO A 109 7.67 -5.95 13.60
C PRO A 109 8.04 -4.82 12.62
N PHE A 110 8.04 -5.12 11.31
CA PHE A 110 8.38 -4.17 10.25
C PHE A 110 7.16 -3.48 9.61
N ALA A 111 5.95 -3.73 10.13
CA ALA A 111 4.71 -3.17 9.60
C ALA A 111 4.49 -1.69 9.96
N ALA A 112 4.86 -1.27 11.19
CA ALA A 112 4.54 0.05 11.72
C ALA A 112 5.07 1.24 10.89
N PRO A 113 6.27 1.19 10.26
CA PRO A 113 6.73 2.25 9.37
C PRO A 113 5.86 2.48 8.12
N TRP A 114 5.04 1.49 7.75
CA TRP A 114 4.11 1.57 6.62
C TRP A 114 2.71 2.02 7.04
N ASN A 115 2.31 1.70 8.28
CA ASN A 115 1.03 2.12 8.85
C ASN A 115 1.09 2.08 10.38
N GLU A 116 1.11 3.24 11.02
CA GLU A 116 1.19 3.37 12.48
C GLU A 116 0.03 2.68 13.23
N ARG A 117 -1.14 2.53 12.59
CA ARG A 117 -2.30 1.84 13.19
C ARG A 117 -2.00 0.38 13.52
N THR A 118 -1.01 -0.22 12.84
CA THR A 118 -0.61 -1.62 13.05
C THR A 118 -0.12 -1.94 14.45
N ARG A 119 0.30 -0.91 15.22
CA ARG A 119 0.66 -1.04 16.63
C ARG A 119 -0.54 -1.46 17.52
N GLN A 120 -1.75 -1.19 17.05
CA GLN A 120 -2.99 -1.51 17.74
C GLN A 120 -3.68 -2.76 17.15
N TRP A 121 -3.21 -3.27 16.03
CA TRP A 121 -3.82 -4.41 15.38
C TRP A 121 -3.60 -5.70 16.17
N LYS A 122 -4.67 -6.47 16.31
CA LYS A 122 -4.60 -7.82 16.85
C LYS A 122 -4.33 -8.79 15.71
N TRP A 123 -3.05 -9.02 15.42
CA TRP A 123 -2.61 -9.91 14.36
C TRP A 123 -3.05 -11.35 14.63
N GLU A 124 -3.69 -11.95 13.65
CA GLU A 124 -4.15 -13.34 13.69
C GLU A 124 -3.80 -14.04 12.38
N VAL A 125 -3.34 -15.29 12.47
CA VAL A 125 -3.01 -16.12 11.31
C VAL A 125 -3.70 -17.46 11.45
N ASN A 126 -4.54 -17.80 10.47
CA ASN A 126 -5.24 -19.06 10.38
C ASN A 126 -5.09 -19.70 9.00
N LEU A 127 -5.24 -21.02 8.97
CA LEU A 127 -5.18 -21.85 7.78
C LEU A 127 -6.54 -22.53 7.59
N ILE A 128 -7.08 -22.47 6.38
CA ILE A 128 -8.32 -23.13 6.01
C ILE A 128 -8.00 -24.24 5.00
N GLU A 129 -8.47 -25.45 5.29
CA GLU A 129 -8.38 -26.56 4.36
C GLU A 129 -9.28 -26.33 3.15
N SER A 130 -8.67 -26.15 1.99
CA SER A 130 -9.36 -25.93 0.72
C SER A 130 -8.38 -26.10 -0.42
N PRO A 131 -8.81 -26.63 -1.58
CA PRO A 131 -7.99 -26.69 -2.78
C PRO A 131 -7.74 -25.32 -3.41
N GLN A 132 -8.39 -24.25 -2.93
CA GLN A 132 -8.21 -22.89 -3.43
C GLN A 132 -6.75 -22.44 -3.25
N ARG A 133 -6.15 -21.95 -4.33
CA ARG A 133 -4.82 -21.34 -4.33
C ARG A 133 -4.96 -19.86 -3.98
N ASN A 134 -5.19 -19.57 -2.69
CA ASN A 134 -5.48 -18.21 -2.22
C ASN A 134 -4.88 -17.95 -0.83
N ALA A 135 -4.63 -16.67 -0.56
CA ALA A 135 -4.32 -16.11 0.76
C ALA A 135 -4.82 -14.66 0.78
N PHE A 136 -4.99 -14.08 1.96
CA PHE A 136 -5.30 -12.65 2.09
C PHE A 136 -4.95 -12.13 3.48
N CYS A 137 -4.81 -10.81 3.59
CA CYS A 137 -4.73 -10.08 4.85
C CYS A 137 -5.77 -8.95 4.84
N MET A 138 -6.76 -9.05 5.73
CA MET A 138 -7.73 -7.97 5.92
C MET A 138 -7.16 -6.88 6.84
N PRO A 139 -7.63 -5.62 6.71
CA PRO A 139 -7.36 -4.56 7.66
C PRO A 139 -7.57 -5.01 9.12
N GLY A 140 -6.74 -4.53 10.04
CA GLY A 140 -6.72 -5.04 11.42
C GLY A 140 -5.86 -6.29 11.62
N GLY A 141 -5.08 -6.71 10.58
CA GLY A 141 -4.08 -7.78 10.67
C GLY A 141 -4.66 -9.19 10.71
N LYS A 142 -5.73 -9.46 9.94
CA LYS A 142 -6.39 -10.76 9.86
C LYS A 142 -5.92 -11.53 8.64
N ILE A 143 -5.00 -12.47 8.84
CA ILE A 143 -4.33 -13.25 7.79
C ILE A 143 -4.96 -14.63 7.67
N VAL A 144 -5.30 -15.02 6.46
CA VAL A 144 -5.77 -16.36 6.12
C VAL A 144 -4.97 -16.91 4.96
N PHE A 145 -4.54 -18.15 5.10
CA PHE A 145 -4.03 -18.96 4.01
C PHE A 145 -4.99 -20.12 3.76
N TYR A 146 -5.07 -20.56 2.51
CA TYR A 146 -5.71 -21.83 2.16
C TYR A 146 -4.65 -22.87 1.90
N THR A 147 -4.93 -24.15 2.24
CA THR A 147 -3.96 -25.23 2.04
C THR A 147 -3.54 -25.37 0.58
N GLY A 148 -4.45 -25.08 -0.34
CA GLY A 148 -4.19 -25.20 -1.79
C GLY A 148 -3.04 -24.35 -2.30
N ILE A 149 -2.82 -23.12 -1.78
CA ILE A 149 -1.67 -22.31 -2.23
C ILE A 149 -0.34 -22.89 -1.76
N LEU A 150 -0.31 -23.44 -0.54
CA LEU A 150 0.91 -24.02 0.03
C LEU A 150 1.31 -25.32 -0.65
N THR A 151 0.32 -26.22 -0.86
CA THR A 151 0.55 -27.57 -1.32
C THR A 151 0.73 -27.67 -2.84
N SER A 152 -0.15 -26.99 -3.63
CA SER A 152 -0.10 -27.05 -5.08
C SER A 152 1.12 -26.37 -5.67
N LEU A 153 1.60 -25.30 -5.04
CA LEU A 153 2.80 -24.56 -5.46
C LEU A 153 4.08 -25.02 -4.73
N LYS A 154 3.94 -25.90 -3.73
CA LYS A 154 5.07 -26.36 -2.90
C LYS A 154 5.95 -25.21 -2.43
N LEU A 155 5.30 -24.23 -1.76
CA LEU A 155 5.97 -23.00 -1.37
C LEU A 155 7.01 -23.22 -0.27
N THR A 156 8.21 -22.71 -0.46
CA THR A 156 9.25 -22.59 0.57
C THR A 156 8.85 -21.52 1.61
N ASP A 157 9.59 -21.42 2.73
CA ASP A 157 9.34 -20.39 3.74
C ASP A 157 9.55 -18.98 3.20
N ASP A 158 10.55 -18.79 2.34
CA ASP A 158 10.81 -17.51 1.69
C ASP A 158 9.66 -17.11 0.74
N GLU A 159 9.14 -18.06 -0.03
CA GLU A 159 8.00 -17.83 -0.92
C GLU A 159 6.70 -17.58 -0.12
N VAL A 160 6.48 -18.28 1.00
CA VAL A 160 5.35 -18.00 1.91
C VAL A 160 5.49 -16.61 2.51
N ALA A 161 6.70 -16.20 2.87
CA ALA A 161 6.96 -14.84 3.38
C ALA A 161 6.70 -13.76 2.31
N MET A 162 7.00 -14.05 1.03
CA MET A 162 6.66 -13.16 -0.09
C MET A 162 5.16 -13.03 -0.27
N VAL A 163 4.38 -14.14 -0.25
CA VAL A 163 2.91 -14.09 -0.29
C VAL A 163 2.37 -13.32 0.91
N MET A 164 2.81 -13.66 2.12
CA MET A 164 2.35 -13.03 3.34
C MET A 164 2.67 -11.54 3.38
N GLY A 165 3.88 -11.15 2.99
CA GLY A 165 4.30 -9.76 2.90
C GLY A 165 3.47 -8.96 1.89
N HIS A 166 3.16 -9.55 0.72
CA HIS A 166 2.29 -8.98 -0.29
C HIS A 166 0.88 -8.74 0.25
N GLU A 167 0.27 -9.74 0.90
CA GLU A 167 -1.06 -9.59 1.49
C GLU A 167 -1.07 -8.56 2.64
N MET A 168 -0.04 -8.56 3.48
CA MET A 168 0.12 -7.54 4.51
C MET A 168 0.27 -6.15 3.89
N ALA A 169 1.00 -6.01 2.79
CA ALA A 169 1.19 -4.72 2.10
C ALA A 169 -0.15 -4.13 1.63
N HIS A 170 -1.08 -4.93 1.10
CA HIS A 170 -2.42 -4.44 0.76
C HIS A 170 -3.14 -3.82 1.96
N ALA A 171 -3.06 -4.44 3.13
CA ALA A 171 -3.66 -3.91 4.36
C ALA A 171 -2.92 -2.67 4.88
N LEU A 172 -1.57 -2.68 4.85
CA LEU A 172 -0.71 -1.58 5.31
C LEU A 172 -0.87 -0.33 4.46
N ARG A 173 -0.94 -0.49 3.14
CA ARG A 173 -1.11 0.58 2.16
C ARG A 173 -2.57 1.00 1.98
N GLU A 174 -3.48 0.35 2.73
CA GLU A 174 -4.91 0.66 2.74
C GLU A 174 -5.59 0.56 1.37
N HIS A 175 -5.12 -0.32 0.48
CA HIS A 175 -5.62 -0.45 -0.88
C HIS A 175 -7.13 -0.74 -0.92
N ALA A 176 -7.67 -1.49 0.05
CA ALA A 176 -9.12 -1.71 0.17
C ALA A 176 -9.88 -0.40 0.44
N ARG A 177 -9.37 0.45 1.36
CA ARG A 177 -9.97 1.76 1.65
C ARG A 177 -9.90 2.69 0.44
N GLU A 178 -8.76 2.73 -0.24
CA GLU A 178 -8.58 3.51 -1.47
C GLU A 178 -9.61 3.11 -2.52
N ARG A 179 -9.75 1.80 -2.76
CA ARG A 179 -10.68 1.26 -3.74
C ARG A 179 -12.12 1.62 -3.43
N MET A 180 -12.54 1.45 -2.18
CA MET A 180 -13.85 1.84 -1.70
C MET A 180 -14.08 3.35 -1.82
N GLY A 181 -13.07 4.17 -1.47
CA GLY A 181 -13.12 5.62 -1.62
C GLY A 181 -13.24 6.07 -3.08
N LYS A 182 -12.53 5.43 -4.01
CA LYS A 182 -12.67 5.67 -5.46
C LYS A 182 -14.09 5.34 -5.94
N THR A 183 -14.63 4.19 -5.53
CA THR A 183 -16.00 3.78 -5.87
C THR A 183 -17.02 4.78 -5.34
N ALA A 184 -16.85 5.26 -4.12
CA ALA A 184 -17.71 6.29 -3.54
C ALA A 184 -17.62 7.62 -4.32
N ALA A 185 -16.41 8.05 -4.66
CA ALA A 185 -16.17 9.33 -5.36
C ALA A 185 -16.72 9.35 -6.81
N THR A 186 -16.81 8.19 -7.48
CA THR A 186 -17.26 8.09 -8.88
C THR A 186 -18.79 8.07 -9.03
N GLY A 187 -19.56 8.25 -7.93
CA GLY A 187 -21.02 8.29 -7.98
C GLY A 187 -21.71 6.93 -8.21
N LEU A 188 -20.98 5.90 -8.59
CA LEU A 188 -21.48 4.53 -8.64
C LEU A 188 -21.83 3.99 -7.24
N GLY A 189 -21.34 4.68 -6.21
CA GLY A 189 -21.55 4.38 -4.80
C GLY A 189 -22.37 5.43 -4.05
N ALA A 190 -23.12 6.34 -4.73
CA ALA A 190 -23.86 7.38 -4.02
C ALA A 190 -24.84 6.82 -2.98
N ASN A 191 -25.51 5.70 -3.27
CA ASN A 191 -26.33 4.99 -2.30
C ASN A 191 -25.47 4.31 -1.21
N LEU A 192 -24.30 3.80 -1.58
CA LEU A 192 -23.34 3.22 -0.64
C LEU A 192 -22.70 4.31 0.22
N LEU A 193 -22.42 5.49 -0.37
CA LEU A 193 -21.88 6.63 0.36
C LEU A 193 -22.89 7.22 1.35
N GLY A 194 -24.18 7.24 1.01
CA GLY A 194 -25.24 7.62 1.93
C GLY A 194 -25.31 6.70 3.16
N GLN A 195 -25.11 5.40 2.95
CA GLN A 195 -24.97 4.42 4.03
C GLN A 195 -23.66 4.62 4.82
N LEU A 196 -22.56 4.91 4.12
CA LEU A 196 -21.22 5.17 4.67
C LEU A 196 -21.16 6.38 5.59
N LEU A 197 -21.90 7.43 5.26
CA LEU A 197 -21.93 8.70 6.03
C LEU A 197 -22.95 8.65 7.19
N GLY A 198 -23.45 7.47 7.55
CA GLY A 198 -24.37 7.30 8.67
C GLY A 198 -25.82 7.71 8.35
N LEU A 199 -26.15 7.85 7.06
CA LEU A 199 -27.52 8.05 6.60
C LEU A 199 -28.30 6.73 6.49
N GLY A 200 -27.69 5.64 6.94
CA GLY A 200 -28.24 4.28 6.97
C GLY A 200 -27.85 3.52 8.24
N ASP A 201 -28.37 2.29 8.39
CA ASP A 201 -28.05 1.40 9.52
C ASP A 201 -26.56 1.02 9.53
N ILE A 202 -25.83 1.40 10.59
CA ILE A 202 -24.40 1.11 10.79
C ILE A 202 -24.11 -0.40 10.72
N GLY A 203 -25.02 -1.23 11.22
CA GLY A 203 -24.86 -2.69 11.16
C GLY A 203 -24.83 -3.21 9.74
N GLN A 204 -25.65 -2.68 8.84
CA GLN A 204 -25.73 -3.06 7.45
C GLN A 204 -24.51 -2.57 6.64
N THR A 205 -24.02 -1.39 6.97
CA THR A 205 -22.79 -0.80 6.38
C THR A 205 -21.58 -1.67 6.66
N VAL A 206 -21.37 -2.08 7.91
CA VAL A 206 -20.24 -2.94 8.32
C VAL A 206 -20.31 -4.31 7.63
N THR A 207 -21.52 -4.89 7.50
CA THR A 207 -21.73 -6.18 6.81
C THR A 207 -21.39 -6.06 5.31
N ASN A 208 -21.79 -4.97 4.66
CA ASN A 208 -21.50 -4.72 3.25
C ASN A 208 -20.00 -4.54 2.99
N TYR A 209 -19.29 -3.83 3.85
CA TYR A 209 -17.83 -3.73 3.76
C TYR A 209 -17.15 -5.09 3.89
N GLY A 210 -17.55 -5.89 4.86
CA GLY A 210 -16.97 -7.21 5.08
C GLY A 210 -17.08 -8.11 3.86
N ALA A 211 -18.24 -8.14 3.20
CA ALA A 211 -18.45 -8.93 1.99
C ALA A 211 -17.59 -8.43 0.82
N GLN A 212 -17.46 -7.11 0.65
CA GLN A 212 -16.64 -6.51 -0.40
C GLN A 212 -15.15 -6.83 -0.24
N LEU A 213 -14.61 -6.84 1.00
CA LEU A 213 -13.19 -7.10 1.26
C LEU A 213 -12.68 -8.42 0.68
N LEU A 214 -13.54 -9.45 0.59
CA LEU A 214 -13.18 -10.77 0.04
C LEU A 214 -13.20 -10.83 -1.49
N THR A 215 -13.87 -9.90 -2.15
CA THR A 215 -14.08 -9.89 -3.60
C THR A 215 -13.40 -8.72 -4.30
N LEU A 216 -12.68 -7.88 -3.56
CA LEU A 216 -12.01 -6.71 -4.11
C LEU A 216 -10.92 -7.13 -5.09
N GLN A 217 -10.97 -6.55 -6.29
CA GLN A 217 -9.88 -6.63 -7.25
C GLN A 217 -8.99 -5.39 -7.11
N PHE A 218 -7.71 -5.59 -7.01
CA PHE A 218 -6.75 -4.50 -6.92
C PHE A 218 -6.31 -4.01 -8.31
N SER A 219 -5.86 -2.76 -8.38
CA SER A 219 -5.30 -2.22 -9.61
C SER A 219 -3.88 -2.74 -9.83
N ARG A 220 -3.37 -2.65 -11.07
CA ARG A 220 -1.98 -3.04 -11.35
C ARG A 220 -0.95 -2.23 -10.56
N SER A 221 -1.26 -0.96 -10.26
CA SER A 221 -0.40 -0.14 -9.40
C SER A 221 -0.40 -0.63 -7.96
N ASP A 222 -1.58 -1.00 -7.41
CA ASP A 222 -1.68 -1.55 -6.06
C ASP A 222 -0.90 -2.86 -5.94
N GLU A 223 -0.92 -3.68 -7.02
CA GLU A 223 -0.19 -4.94 -7.08
C GLU A 223 1.33 -4.74 -7.11
N SER A 224 1.83 -3.83 -7.97
CA SER A 224 3.27 -3.51 -8.01
C SER A 224 3.73 -2.91 -6.67
N GLU A 225 2.92 -2.06 -6.05
CA GLU A 225 3.20 -1.51 -4.73
C GLU A 225 3.24 -2.60 -3.65
N ALA A 226 2.27 -3.52 -3.67
CA ALA A 226 2.22 -4.63 -2.72
C ALA A 226 3.40 -5.59 -2.87
N ASP A 227 3.85 -5.86 -4.11
CA ASP A 227 5.07 -6.64 -4.35
C ASP A 227 6.30 -6.00 -3.73
N LEU A 228 6.49 -4.70 -3.96
CA LEU A 228 7.69 -3.98 -3.48
C LEU A 228 7.70 -3.88 -1.95
N VAL A 229 6.58 -3.47 -1.34
CA VAL A 229 6.45 -3.35 0.11
C VAL A 229 6.55 -4.73 0.76
N GLY A 230 5.89 -5.74 0.21
CA GLY A 230 5.95 -7.13 0.70
C GLY A 230 7.35 -7.71 0.63
N MET A 231 8.08 -7.46 -0.45
CA MET A 231 9.48 -7.84 -0.62
C MET A 231 10.39 -7.19 0.43
N GLU A 232 10.20 -5.90 0.74
CA GLU A 232 10.95 -5.23 1.79
C GLU A 232 10.64 -5.81 3.17
N LEU A 233 9.37 -6.07 3.48
CA LEU A 233 8.97 -6.68 4.74
C LEU A 233 9.63 -8.04 4.94
N ALA A 234 9.59 -8.90 3.91
CA ALA A 234 10.22 -10.21 3.91
C ALA A 234 11.74 -10.11 4.10
N ALA A 235 12.41 -9.21 3.36
CA ALA A 235 13.85 -8.99 3.47
C ALA A 235 14.27 -8.53 4.88
N ARG A 236 13.56 -7.56 5.48
CA ARG A 236 13.81 -7.11 6.86
C ARG A 236 13.60 -8.21 7.89
N ALA A 237 12.68 -9.13 7.61
CA ALA A 237 12.41 -10.30 8.43
C ALA A 237 13.43 -11.45 8.21
N GLY A 238 14.41 -11.28 7.31
CA GLY A 238 15.45 -12.25 7.02
C GLY A 238 15.00 -13.40 6.10
N PHE A 239 13.96 -13.18 5.30
CA PHE A 239 13.57 -14.05 4.19
C PHE A 239 14.18 -13.56 2.88
N ASP A 240 14.58 -14.48 2.02
CA ASP A 240 15.24 -14.16 0.76
C ASP A 240 14.28 -13.48 -0.23
N PRO A 241 14.48 -12.17 -0.56
CA PRO A 241 13.56 -11.46 -1.43
C PRO A 241 13.56 -11.95 -2.88
N ARG A 242 14.59 -12.72 -3.31
CA ARG A 242 14.64 -13.35 -4.63
C ARG A 242 13.54 -14.41 -4.81
N ALA A 243 12.99 -14.91 -3.70
CA ALA A 243 11.84 -15.81 -3.71
C ALA A 243 10.58 -15.19 -4.35
N GLY A 244 10.49 -13.87 -4.45
CA GLY A 244 9.43 -13.20 -5.21
C GLY A 244 9.43 -13.57 -6.69
N VAL A 245 10.59 -13.69 -7.31
CA VAL A 245 10.73 -14.11 -8.71
C VAL A 245 10.27 -15.56 -8.89
N THR A 246 10.76 -16.48 -8.04
CA THR A 246 10.39 -17.90 -8.13
C THR A 246 8.91 -18.13 -7.82
N LEU A 247 8.34 -17.38 -6.89
CA LEU A 247 6.89 -17.39 -6.60
C LEU A 247 6.08 -17.05 -7.86
N TRP A 248 6.41 -15.94 -8.55
CA TRP A 248 5.69 -15.55 -9.77
C TRP A 248 5.86 -16.54 -10.91
N GLN A 249 7.04 -17.16 -11.05
CA GLN A 249 7.27 -18.24 -12.01
C GLN A 249 6.38 -19.45 -11.72
N LYS A 250 6.26 -19.87 -10.45
CA LYS A 250 5.37 -20.95 -10.02
C LYS A 250 3.89 -20.60 -10.28
N MET A 251 3.47 -19.36 -9.98
CA MET A 251 2.12 -18.89 -10.23
C MET A 251 1.78 -18.91 -11.73
N ALA A 252 2.69 -18.42 -12.58
CA ALA A 252 2.53 -18.45 -14.03
C ALA A 252 2.44 -19.87 -14.58
N ALA A 253 3.30 -20.77 -14.11
CA ALA A 253 3.27 -22.18 -14.51
C ALA A 253 1.96 -22.87 -14.10
N ALA A 254 1.44 -22.56 -12.92
CA ALA A 254 0.19 -23.10 -12.40
C ALA A 254 -1.07 -22.52 -13.07
N SER A 255 -0.93 -21.43 -13.85
CA SER A 255 -2.04 -20.77 -14.57
C SER A 255 -2.37 -21.41 -15.92
N LYS A 256 -1.56 -22.39 -16.38
CA LYS A 256 -1.85 -23.18 -17.58
C LYS A 256 -3.06 -24.10 -17.28
N GLY A 257 -4.27 -23.63 -17.63
CA GLY A 257 -5.55 -24.28 -17.33
C GLY A 257 -6.48 -23.33 -16.58
N ALA A 258 -6.90 -23.68 -15.37
CA ALA A 258 -7.68 -22.77 -14.51
C ALA A 258 -6.72 -21.86 -13.72
N PRO A 259 -6.76 -20.52 -13.91
CA PRO A 259 -5.91 -19.61 -13.12
C PRO A 259 -6.14 -19.81 -11.62
N PRO A 260 -5.09 -19.69 -10.79
CA PRO A 260 -5.26 -19.66 -9.35
C PRO A 260 -6.28 -18.61 -8.92
N GLN A 261 -7.14 -18.91 -7.94
CA GLN A 261 -8.10 -17.95 -7.39
C GLN A 261 -7.43 -16.63 -7.00
N TRP A 262 -6.22 -16.70 -6.47
CA TRP A 262 -5.40 -15.54 -6.11
C TRP A 262 -5.18 -14.58 -7.29
N LEU A 263 -5.00 -15.08 -8.53
CA LEU A 263 -4.85 -14.22 -9.71
C LEU A 263 -6.14 -13.53 -10.15
N SER A 264 -7.31 -13.93 -9.66
CA SER A 264 -8.56 -13.23 -9.95
C SER A 264 -8.73 -11.95 -9.13
N THR A 265 -8.16 -11.90 -7.94
CA THR A 265 -8.10 -10.71 -7.07
C THR A 265 -6.80 -9.91 -7.25
N HIS A 266 -5.72 -10.61 -7.64
CA HIS A 266 -4.37 -10.07 -7.85
C HIS A 266 -3.93 -10.28 -9.30
N PRO A 267 -4.30 -9.37 -10.23
CA PRO A 267 -4.00 -9.54 -11.64
C PRO A 267 -2.49 -9.69 -11.91
N SER A 268 -2.12 -10.74 -12.65
CA SER A 268 -0.76 -10.90 -13.13
C SER A 268 -0.44 -9.82 -14.17
N GLY A 269 0.70 -9.16 -14.03
CA GLY A 269 1.28 -8.28 -15.05
C GLY A 269 2.62 -8.87 -15.52
N SER A 270 2.92 -8.77 -16.81
CA SER A 270 4.21 -9.17 -17.35
C SER A 270 5.39 -8.39 -16.77
N SER A 271 5.13 -7.20 -16.20
CA SER A 271 6.13 -6.35 -15.58
C SER A 271 6.49 -6.74 -14.14
N ARG A 272 5.64 -7.51 -13.41
CA ARG A 272 5.82 -7.75 -11.97
C ARG A 272 7.17 -8.41 -11.64
N ILE A 273 7.59 -9.41 -12.41
CA ILE A 273 8.91 -10.04 -12.21
C ILE A 273 10.02 -9.02 -12.47
N ALA A 274 9.93 -8.26 -13.55
CA ALA A 274 10.93 -7.24 -13.88
C ALA A 274 10.99 -6.14 -12.81
N ASP A 275 9.84 -5.72 -12.27
CA ASP A 275 9.74 -4.71 -11.20
C ASP A 275 10.40 -5.23 -9.91
N ILE A 276 10.17 -6.50 -9.55
CA ILE A 276 10.83 -7.16 -8.41
C ILE A 276 12.35 -7.19 -8.64
N GLU A 277 12.82 -7.70 -9.78
CA GLU A 277 14.25 -7.80 -10.11
C GLU A 277 14.96 -6.45 -10.08
N ALA A 278 14.33 -5.40 -10.63
CA ALA A 278 14.87 -4.05 -10.62
C ALA A 278 15.00 -3.45 -9.20
N ASN A 279 14.20 -3.92 -8.25
CA ASN A 279 14.21 -3.42 -6.88
C ASN A 279 14.94 -4.34 -5.88
N LEU A 280 15.39 -5.55 -6.29
CA LEU A 280 16.22 -6.41 -5.44
C LEU A 280 17.42 -5.68 -4.85
N PRO A 281 18.20 -4.87 -5.61
CA PRO A 281 19.36 -4.16 -5.05
C PRO A 281 19.02 -3.25 -3.86
N LYS A 282 17.79 -2.75 -3.76
CA LYS A 282 17.35 -1.88 -2.66
C LYS A 282 17.06 -2.66 -1.38
N VAL A 283 16.66 -3.92 -1.48
CA VAL A 283 16.23 -4.75 -0.34
C VAL A 283 17.25 -5.82 0.06
N MET A 284 18.16 -6.22 -0.83
CA MET A 284 19.21 -7.20 -0.50
C MET A 284 20.06 -6.79 0.70
N PRO A 285 20.49 -5.52 0.87
CA PRO A 285 21.22 -5.11 2.07
C PRO A 285 20.41 -5.28 3.37
N LEU A 286 19.06 -5.13 3.31
CA LEU A 286 18.17 -5.36 4.45
C LEU A 286 18.17 -6.83 4.85
N TYR A 287 18.03 -7.72 3.87
CA TYR A 287 18.06 -9.17 4.05
C TYR A 287 19.40 -9.64 4.63
N GLU A 288 20.51 -9.19 4.07
CA GLU A 288 21.84 -9.57 4.55
C GLU A 288 22.08 -9.14 5.99
N ARG A 289 21.63 -7.94 6.38
CA ARG A 289 21.70 -7.47 7.78
C ARG A 289 20.81 -8.30 8.71
N ALA A 290 19.61 -8.65 8.27
CA ALA A 290 18.69 -9.46 9.08
C ALA A 290 19.27 -10.84 9.38
N ARG A 291 19.98 -11.46 8.42
CA ARG A 291 20.63 -12.76 8.58
C ARG A 291 21.87 -12.74 9.48
N ARG A 292 22.51 -11.59 9.66
CA ARG A 292 23.70 -11.44 10.54
C ARG A 292 23.33 -11.22 12.01
N LYS A 293 22.06 -10.93 12.30
CA LYS A 293 21.60 -10.84 13.68
C LYS A 293 21.46 -12.25 14.23
N PRO A 294 22.07 -12.57 15.39
CA PRO A 294 22.00 -13.88 16.03
C PRO A 294 20.57 -14.21 16.45
#